data_c1f6f6e0efd62f7ff288284dd78948a9
#
_entry.id   c1f6f6e0efd62f7ff288284dd78948a9
#
_cell.length_a   1.000
_cell.length_b   1.000
_cell.length_c   1.000
_cell.angle_alpha   90.00
_cell.angle_beta   90.00
_cell.angle_gamma   90.00
#
_symmetry.space_group_name_H-M   'P 1'
#
loop_
_entity.id
_entity.type
_entity.pdbx_description
1 polymer ?
#
loop_
_entity_poly.entity_id
_entity_poly.type
_entity_poly.pdbx_seq_one_letter_code
_entity_poly.pdbx_strand_id
1 'polypeptide(L)'
;FFFKQKTAYEIPKRDWSSDVCSSDLTLGKVIGGGMPVGAFGGRRDIMQCVAPLGPVYQAGTLSGNPVAVAAGLATLKLIQAPGFYDKLTATAYALCKGLNEAAHAHQVAFSAQHVGGMFGVYFRETPPASYAEVMQCDKEKFNTFFHAMLGEGIYLAPSAYEAGFVSAAHSAADIEKTVNAAAKIFATL
;
A
#
# COMPACT_ATOMS: atom_id res chain seq x y z
N PHE A 1 -17.40 -12.61 21.85
CA PHE A 1 -16.31 -11.74 22.30
C PHE A 1 -15.94 -10.82 21.14
N PHE A 2 -16.36 -9.56 21.21
CA PHE A 2 -15.93 -8.54 20.27
C PHE A 2 -14.58 -8.01 20.77
N PHE A 3 -13.51 -8.30 20.05
CA PHE A 3 -12.25 -7.57 20.23
C PHE A 3 -12.45 -6.16 19.72
N LYS A 4 -12.46 -5.19 20.60
CA LYS A 4 -12.38 -3.78 20.23
C LYS A 4 -11.00 -3.58 19.63
N GLN A 5 -10.94 -3.36 18.33
CA GLN A 5 -9.72 -3.03 17.63
C GLN A 5 -9.26 -1.65 18.14
N LYS A 6 -8.14 -1.61 18.86
CA LYS A 6 -7.56 -0.33 19.28
C LYS A 6 -7.08 0.41 18.04
N THR A 7 -7.54 1.62 17.87
CA THR A 7 -7.02 2.51 16.84
C THR A 7 -5.58 2.90 17.16
N ALA A 8 -4.80 3.30 16.17
CA ALA A 8 -3.40 3.73 16.36
C ALA A 8 -3.23 4.85 17.42
N TYR A 9 -4.30 5.59 17.73
CA TYR A 9 -4.34 6.64 18.76
C TYR A 9 -4.49 6.12 20.19
N GLU A 10 -4.91 4.88 20.38
CA GLU A 10 -5.09 4.25 21.70
C GLU A 10 -3.85 3.48 22.14
N ILE A 11 -2.83 3.38 21.28
CA ILE A 11 -1.52 2.85 21.64
C ILE A 11 -0.78 3.96 22.39
N PRO A 12 -0.42 3.77 23.67
CA PRO A 12 0.36 4.79 24.39
C PRO A 12 1.61 5.12 23.57
N LYS A 13 1.94 6.41 23.48
CA LYS A 13 3.20 6.88 22.91
C LYS A 13 4.36 6.33 23.74
N ARG A 14 4.73 5.09 23.53
CA ARG A 14 6.01 4.57 23.97
C ARG A 14 7.04 5.03 22.97
N ASP A 15 8.17 5.42 23.54
CA ASP A 15 9.32 5.90 22.81
C ASP A 15 9.66 4.95 21.65
N TRP A 16 9.33 5.35 20.44
CA TRP A 16 9.60 4.62 19.19
C TRP A 16 11.10 4.62 18.85
N SER A 17 11.92 5.26 19.70
CA SER A 17 13.33 5.50 19.42
C SER A 17 14.27 4.35 19.83
N SER A 18 13.84 3.42 20.69
CA SER A 18 14.78 2.46 21.28
C SER A 18 14.57 0.99 20.98
N ASP A 19 13.41 0.57 20.49
CA ASP A 19 13.16 -0.86 20.16
C ASP A 19 12.05 -1.01 19.12
N VAL A 20 12.32 -0.46 17.95
CA VAL A 20 11.35 -0.55 16.85
C VAL A 20 11.17 -2.01 16.43
N CYS A 21 10.06 -2.59 16.90
CA CYS A 21 9.29 -3.56 16.12
C CYS A 21 9.84 -4.97 15.89
N SER A 22 10.76 -5.47 16.69
CA SER A 22 11.00 -6.91 16.72
C SER A 22 10.02 -7.67 17.62
N SER A 23 9.17 -6.95 18.38
CA SER A 23 8.30 -7.54 19.39
C SER A 23 6.86 -7.81 18.96
N ASP A 24 6.38 -7.17 17.87
CA ASP A 24 4.98 -7.21 17.46
C ASP A 24 4.80 -7.04 15.94
N LEU A 25 5.18 -8.06 15.20
CA LEU A 25 4.99 -8.12 13.76
C LEU A 25 3.66 -8.78 13.42
N THR A 26 2.80 -8.09 12.65
CA THR A 26 1.59 -8.68 12.06
C THR A 26 1.62 -8.51 10.55
N LEU A 27 1.30 -9.58 9.83
CA LEU A 27 1.28 -9.65 8.38
C LEU A 27 -0.08 -10.15 7.90
N GLY A 28 -0.51 -9.67 6.74
CA GLY A 28 -1.78 -10.07 6.15
C GLY A 28 -1.88 -9.69 4.69
N LYS A 29 -3.09 -9.74 4.15
CA LYS A 29 -3.42 -9.31 2.78
C LYS A 29 -2.58 -10.06 1.73
N VAL A 30 -1.63 -9.37 1.09
CA VAL A 30 -0.83 -9.88 -0.04
C VAL A 30 -0.05 -11.15 0.28
N ILE A 31 0.30 -11.42 1.55
CA ILE A 31 1.00 -12.66 1.92
C ILE A 31 0.16 -13.92 1.69
N GLY A 32 -1.15 -13.77 1.58
CA GLY A 32 -2.07 -14.87 1.28
C GLY A 32 -2.21 -15.19 -0.20
N GLY A 33 -1.59 -14.39 -1.09
CA GLY A 33 -1.72 -14.62 -2.54
C GLY A 33 -3.17 -14.57 -3.04
N GLY A 34 -3.98 -13.68 -2.48
CA GLY A 34 -5.42 -13.56 -2.74
C GLY A 34 -6.31 -14.39 -1.82
N MET A 35 -5.71 -15.26 -0.98
CA MET A 35 -6.43 -16.11 -0.04
C MET A 35 -6.32 -15.55 1.40
N PRO A 36 -7.25 -15.88 2.31
CA PRO A 36 -7.27 -15.36 3.67
C PRO A 36 -6.16 -16.00 4.52
N VAL A 37 -5.03 -15.29 4.62
CA VAL A 37 -3.89 -15.63 5.47
C VAL A 37 -3.53 -14.43 6.33
N GLY A 38 -3.32 -14.67 7.60
CA GLY A 38 -2.70 -13.75 8.53
C GLY A 38 -1.52 -14.44 9.22
N ALA A 39 -0.50 -13.67 9.57
CA ALA A 39 0.62 -14.16 10.36
C ALA A 39 0.98 -13.11 11.41
N PHE A 40 1.50 -13.57 12.53
CA PHE A 40 2.05 -12.70 13.56
C PHE A 40 3.32 -13.34 14.12
N GLY A 41 4.19 -12.50 14.60
CA GLY A 41 5.47 -12.93 15.16
C GLY A 41 6.10 -11.84 15.99
N GLY A 42 7.18 -12.15 16.65
CA GLY A 42 7.88 -11.22 17.50
C GLY A 42 9.03 -11.85 18.27
N ARG A 43 9.42 -11.21 19.35
CA ARG A 43 10.46 -11.71 20.26
C ARG A 43 10.13 -13.12 20.73
N ARG A 44 11.17 -13.96 20.82
CA ARG A 44 11.04 -15.37 21.18
C ARG A 44 10.35 -15.58 22.53
N ASP A 45 10.69 -14.80 23.53
CA ASP A 45 10.12 -14.87 24.87
C ASP A 45 8.62 -14.58 24.89
N ILE A 46 8.16 -13.66 24.02
CA ILE A 46 6.73 -13.37 23.84
C ILE A 46 6.05 -14.50 23.07
N MET A 47 6.64 -14.94 21.97
CA MET A 47 6.05 -16.00 21.15
C MET A 47 5.98 -17.37 21.85
N GLN A 48 6.87 -17.64 22.77
CA GLN A 48 6.83 -18.84 23.63
C GLN A 48 5.64 -18.86 24.60
N CYS A 49 4.95 -17.73 24.80
CA CYS A 49 3.70 -17.72 25.56
C CYS A 49 2.52 -18.30 24.77
N VAL A 50 2.65 -18.49 23.47
CA VAL A 50 1.58 -19.04 22.62
C VAL A 50 1.58 -20.58 22.73
N ALA A 51 0.39 -21.15 22.84
CA ALA A 51 0.21 -22.62 22.87
C ALA A 51 0.84 -23.28 21.61
N PRO A 52 1.42 -24.49 21.72
CA PRO A 52 1.43 -25.37 22.90
C PRO A 52 2.55 -25.09 23.91
N LEU A 53 3.44 -24.13 23.65
CA LEU A 53 4.58 -23.84 24.53
C LEU A 53 4.18 -23.03 25.76
N GLY A 54 3.16 -22.20 25.67
CA GLY A 54 2.68 -21.33 26.73
C GLY A 54 1.15 -21.36 26.89
N PRO A 55 0.63 -20.57 27.82
CA PRO A 55 -0.79 -20.63 28.20
C PRO A 55 -1.73 -19.87 27.24
N VAL A 56 -1.19 -19.11 26.29
CA VAL A 56 -2.01 -18.27 25.40
C VAL A 56 -2.56 -19.11 24.26
N TYR A 57 -3.84 -19.40 24.30
CA TYR A 57 -4.53 -20.14 23.26
C TYR A 57 -4.78 -19.26 22.03
N GLN A 58 -4.41 -19.77 20.87
CA GLN A 58 -4.67 -19.16 19.57
C GLN A 58 -5.19 -20.25 18.61
N ALA A 59 -6.38 -20.07 18.06
CA ALA A 59 -6.98 -20.96 17.09
C ALA A 59 -7.96 -20.22 16.17
N GLY A 60 -8.16 -20.77 15.00
CA GLY A 60 -9.18 -20.34 14.05
C GLY A 60 -9.51 -21.49 13.10
N THR A 61 -10.78 -21.69 12.81
CA THR A 61 -11.24 -22.82 11.98
C THR A 61 -10.54 -22.89 10.63
N LEU A 62 -10.25 -21.74 10.02
CA LEU A 62 -9.54 -21.65 8.74
C LEU A 62 -8.02 -21.46 8.87
N SER A 63 -7.48 -21.43 10.09
CA SER A 63 -6.04 -21.30 10.29
C SER A 63 -5.32 -22.50 9.69
N GLY A 64 -4.27 -22.25 8.90
CA GLY A 64 -3.52 -23.31 8.24
C GLY A 64 -4.27 -24.00 7.08
N ASN A 65 -5.33 -23.40 6.57
CA ASN A 65 -6.03 -23.92 5.39
C ASN A 65 -5.03 -24.20 4.26
N PRO A 66 -4.94 -25.46 3.74
CA PRO A 66 -3.89 -25.84 2.80
C PRO A 66 -3.90 -25.06 1.49
N VAL A 67 -5.06 -24.66 1.01
CA VAL A 67 -5.15 -23.84 -0.22
C VAL A 67 -4.59 -22.45 0.02
N ALA A 68 -4.98 -21.80 1.11
CA ALA A 68 -4.50 -20.49 1.47
C ALA A 68 -2.98 -20.49 1.77
N VAL A 69 -2.49 -21.50 2.47
CA VAL A 69 -1.05 -21.68 2.73
C VAL A 69 -0.27 -21.89 1.44
N ALA A 70 -0.77 -22.71 0.53
CA ALA A 70 -0.13 -22.95 -0.77
C ALA A 70 -0.05 -21.68 -1.61
N ALA A 71 -1.14 -20.90 -1.67
CA ALA A 71 -1.17 -19.60 -2.37
C ALA A 71 -0.18 -18.60 -1.76
N GLY A 72 -0.16 -18.49 -0.43
CA GLY A 72 0.79 -17.63 0.29
C GLY A 72 2.24 -18.05 0.04
N LEU A 73 2.55 -19.34 0.11
CA LEU A 73 3.90 -19.84 -0.19
C LEU A 73 4.33 -19.57 -1.63
N ALA A 74 3.42 -19.71 -2.60
CA ALA A 74 3.69 -19.37 -3.99
C ALA A 74 4.02 -17.87 -4.14
N THR A 75 3.24 -17.00 -3.49
CA THR A 75 3.49 -15.55 -3.48
C THR A 75 4.84 -15.23 -2.85
N LEU A 76 5.13 -15.79 -1.68
CA LEU A 76 6.42 -15.57 -1.00
C LEU A 76 7.62 -16.02 -1.84
N LYS A 77 7.51 -17.13 -2.58
CA LYS A 77 8.56 -17.58 -3.50
C LYS A 77 8.75 -16.59 -4.66
N LEU A 78 7.68 -16.06 -5.21
CA LEU A 78 7.75 -15.09 -6.32
C LEU A 78 8.43 -13.79 -5.88
N ILE A 79 8.10 -13.25 -4.73
CA ILE A 79 8.68 -11.99 -4.25
C ILE A 79 10.13 -12.11 -3.79
N GLN A 80 10.62 -13.34 -3.55
CA GLN A 80 12.03 -13.60 -3.23
C GLN A 80 12.92 -13.69 -4.48
N ALA A 81 12.35 -13.71 -5.68
CA ALA A 81 13.12 -13.79 -6.90
C ALA A 81 14.05 -12.57 -7.05
N PRO A 82 15.31 -12.77 -7.45
CA PRO A 82 16.23 -11.66 -7.68
C PRO A 82 15.66 -10.62 -8.65
N GLY A 83 15.77 -9.33 -8.29
CA GLY A 83 15.29 -8.22 -9.12
C GLY A 83 13.76 -8.01 -9.08
N PHE A 84 12.99 -8.75 -8.29
CA PHE A 84 11.55 -8.57 -8.18
C PHE A 84 11.20 -7.15 -7.71
N TYR A 85 11.80 -6.71 -6.62
CA TYR A 85 11.54 -5.38 -6.06
C TYR A 85 12.12 -4.25 -6.91
N ASP A 86 13.22 -4.49 -7.61
CA ASP A 86 13.81 -3.51 -8.55
C ASP A 86 12.83 -3.22 -9.69
N LYS A 87 12.24 -4.27 -10.28
CA LYS A 87 11.21 -4.13 -11.32
C LYS A 87 9.96 -3.41 -10.79
N LEU A 88 9.50 -3.77 -9.60
CA LEU A 88 8.34 -3.15 -8.98
C LEU A 88 8.57 -1.65 -8.74
N THR A 89 9.76 -1.31 -8.22
CA THR A 89 10.20 0.08 -8.02
C THR A 89 10.28 0.84 -9.35
N ALA A 90 10.84 0.25 -10.39
CA ALA A 90 10.91 0.85 -11.71
C ALA A 90 9.51 1.13 -12.30
N THR A 91 8.56 0.22 -12.09
CA THR A 91 7.16 0.40 -12.52
C THR A 91 6.50 1.58 -11.79
N ALA A 92 6.66 1.67 -10.47
CA ALA A 92 6.12 2.77 -9.68
C ALA A 92 6.78 4.12 -10.05
N TYR A 93 8.09 4.10 -10.30
CA TYR A 93 8.82 5.28 -10.79
C TYR A 93 8.27 5.76 -12.13
N ALA A 94 8.09 4.85 -13.09
CA ALA A 94 7.57 5.20 -14.43
C ALA A 94 6.17 5.83 -14.33
N LEU A 95 5.29 5.26 -13.48
CA LEU A 95 3.97 5.81 -13.21
C LEU A 95 4.05 7.22 -12.64
N CYS A 96 4.77 7.41 -11.53
CA CYS A 96 4.87 8.71 -10.86
C CYS A 96 5.51 9.77 -11.76
N LYS A 97 6.57 9.40 -12.48
CA LYS A 97 7.23 10.28 -13.44
C LYS A 97 6.25 10.73 -14.53
N GLY A 98 5.55 9.80 -15.17
CA GLY A 98 4.59 10.13 -16.22
C GLY A 98 3.44 10.99 -15.74
N LEU A 99 2.89 10.72 -14.54
CA LEU A 99 1.84 11.54 -13.94
C LEU A 99 2.33 12.98 -13.65
N ASN A 100 3.53 13.14 -13.10
CA ASN A 100 4.12 14.45 -12.83
C ASN A 100 4.37 15.23 -14.12
N GLU A 101 4.93 14.59 -15.16
CA GLU A 101 5.18 15.21 -16.47
C GLU A 101 3.85 15.65 -17.13
N ALA A 102 2.82 14.81 -17.07
CA ALA A 102 1.51 15.13 -17.60
C ALA A 102 0.85 16.31 -16.87
N ALA A 103 0.90 16.33 -15.55
CA ALA A 103 0.36 17.44 -14.75
C ALA A 103 1.12 18.75 -15.01
N HIS A 104 2.44 18.69 -15.08
CA HIS A 104 3.28 19.84 -15.38
C HIS A 104 2.97 20.43 -16.78
N ALA A 105 2.78 19.59 -17.79
CA ALA A 105 2.44 20.02 -19.14
C ALA A 105 1.12 20.81 -19.22
N HIS A 106 0.20 20.53 -18.30
CA HIS A 106 -1.10 21.21 -18.20
C HIS A 106 -1.18 22.22 -17.06
N GLN A 107 -0.06 22.54 -16.42
CA GLN A 107 0.04 23.55 -15.33
C GLN A 107 -0.88 23.23 -14.13
N VAL A 108 -1.14 21.95 -13.88
CA VAL A 108 -1.92 21.50 -12.72
C VAL A 108 -0.99 21.36 -11.51
N ALA A 109 -1.36 21.96 -10.38
CA ALA A 109 -0.67 21.77 -9.10
C ALA A 109 -0.89 20.33 -8.62
N PHE A 110 0.02 19.44 -8.98
CA PHE A 110 -0.03 18.02 -8.71
C PHE A 110 1.36 17.48 -8.45
N SER A 111 1.46 16.48 -7.58
CA SER A 111 2.70 15.72 -7.38
C SER A 111 2.39 14.27 -7.08
N ALA A 112 3.23 13.37 -7.58
CA ALA A 112 3.25 11.95 -7.29
C ALA A 112 4.63 11.53 -6.81
N GLN A 113 4.67 10.66 -5.79
CA GLN A 113 5.92 10.08 -5.26
C GLN A 113 5.73 8.60 -4.98
N HIS A 114 6.82 7.85 -4.91
CA HIS A 114 6.79 6.43 -4.64
C HIS A 114 7.90 5.99 -3.68
N VAL A 115 7.65 4.87 -3.02
CA VAL A 115 8.64 4.10 -2.25
C VAL A 115 8.44 2.62 -2.59
N GLY A 116 9.42 2.00 -3.24
CA GLY A 116 9.22 0.67 -3.80
C GLY A 116 8.04 0.63 -4.77
N GLY A 117 7.12 -0.29 -4.55
CA GLY A 117 5.88 -0.42 -5.33
C GLY A 117 4.69 0.40 -4.82
N MET A 118 4.85 1.13 -3.72
CA MET A 118 3.82 2.01 -3.17
C MET A 118 3.95 3.41 -3.76
N PHE A 119 2.84 4.07 -4.06
CA PHE A 119 2.83 5.45 -4.54
C PHE A 119 1.72 6.28 -3.89
N GLY A 120 1.92 7.59 -3.88
CA GLY A 120 0.92 8.57 -3.48
C GLY A 120 0.75 9.64 -4.54
N VAL A 121 -0.47 10.16 -4.68
CA VAL A 121 -0.81 11.27 -5.58
C VAL A 121 -1.44 12.41 -4.78
N TYR A 122 -1.02 13.63 -5.04
CA TYR A 122 -1.38 14.79 -4.25
C TYR A 122 -1.65 15.99 -5.16
N PHE A 123 -2.78 16.66 -4.98
CA PHE A 123 -3.08 17.91 -5.67
C PHE A 123 -2.43 19.09 -4.93
N ARG A 124 -1.12 19.19 -5.10
CA ARG A 124 -0.22 20.27 -4.68
C ARG A 124 1.09 20.17 -5.47
N GLU A 125 1.81 21.27 -5.60
CA GLU A 125 3.02 21.37 -6.44
C GLU A 125 4.16 20.46 -5.99
N THR A 126 4.30 20.25 -4.68
CA THR A 126 5.38 19.43 -4.10
C THR A 126 4.83 18.30 -3.27
N PRO A 127 5.46 17.12 -3.26
CA PRO A 127 5.03 16.01 -2.41
C PRO A 127 4.99 16.42 -0.93
N PRO A 128 3.96 16.03 -0.18
CA PRO A 128 3.87 16.34 1.24
C PRO A 128 4.92 15.55 2.03
N ALA A 129 5.57 16.21 3.00
CA ALA A 129 6.54 15.60 3.90
C ALA A 129 5.91 15.15 5.24
N SER A 130 4.65 15.50 5.51
CA SER A 130 3.95 15.19 6.75
C SER A 130 2.45 15.00 6.53
N TYR A 131 1.78 14.33 7.49
CA TYR A 131 0.33 14.21 7.46
C TYR A 131 -0.39 15.57 7.47
N ALA A 132 0.14 16.54 8.20
CA ALA A 132 -0.42 17.89 8.22
C ALA A 132 -0.42 18.54 6.83
N GLU A 133 0.61 18.27 6.02
CA GLU A 133 0.68 18.74 4.63
C GLU A 133 -0.25 17.95 3.70
N VAL A 134 -0.42 16.65 3.93
CA VAL A 134 -1.43 15.85 3.19
C VAL A 134 -2.83 16.42 3.40
N MET A 135 -3.16 16.87 4.61
CA MET A 135 -4.46 17.48 4.92
C MET A 135 -4.69 18.83 4.23
N GLN A 136 -3.65 19.46 3.70
CA GLN A 136 -3.72 20.73 2.95
C GLN A 136 -3.85 20.51 1.43
N CYS A 137 -3.76 19.28 0.95
CA CYS A 137 -3.95 18.98 -0.48
C CYS A 137 -5.39 19.25 -0.92
N ASP A 138 -5.55 19.64 -2.17
CA ASP A 138 -6.87 19.90 -2.75
C ASP A 138 -7.66 18.60 -2.96
N LYS A 139 -8.53 18.32 -2.00
CA LYS A 139 -9.35 17.12 -1.97
C LYS A 139 -10.44 17.13 -3.06
N GLU A 140 -10.94 18.28 -3.42
CA GLU A 140 -12.01 18.39 -4.43
C GLU A 140 -11.46 18.08 -5.81
N LYS A 141 -10.26 18.59 -6.13
CA LYS A 141 -9.56 18.22 -7.36
C LYS A 141 -9.21 16.73 -7.39
N PHE A 142 -8.78 16.15 -6.25
CA PHE A 142 -8.57 14.71 -6.18
C PHE A 142 -9.85 13.93 -6.49
N ASN A 143 -10.99 14.30 -5.93
CA ASN A 143 -12.26 13.62 -6.18
C ASN A 143 -12.65 13.71 -7.67
N THR A 144 -12.52 14.89 -8.27
CA THR A 144 -12.79 15.08 -9.70
C THR A 144 -11.88 14.21 -10.56
N PHE A 145 -10.59 14.21 -10.27
CA PHE A 145 -9.60 13.39 -10.95
C PHE A 145 -9.89 11.88 -10.78
N PHE A 146 -10.18 11.44 -9.55
CA PHE A 146 -10.52 10.04 -9.27
C PHE A 146 -11.71 9.55 -10.11
N HIS A 147 -12.80 10.31 -10.15
CA HIS A 147 -13.99 9.93 -10.92
C HIS A 147 -13.73 9.97 -12.43
N ALA A 148 -12.95 10.91 -12.92
CA ALA A 148 -12.58 10.96 -14.32
C ALA A 148 -11.68 9.78 -14.72
N MET A 149 -10.68 9.43 -13.88
CA MET A 149 -9.83 8.25 -14.08
C MET A 149 -10.66 6.95 -14.07
N LEU A 150 -11.63 6.84 -13.17
CA LEU A 150 -12.55 5.71 -13.13
C LEU A 150 -13.36 5.59 -14.43
N GLY A 151 -13.81 6.73 -15.00
CA GLY A 151 -14.47 6.78 -16.30
C GLY A 151 -13.60 6.30 -17.46
N GLU A 152 -12.28 6.50 -17.39
CA GLU A 152 -11.29 5.99 -18.35
C GLU A 152 -10.92 4.51 -18.07
N GLY A 153 -11.55 3.88 -17.07
CA GLY A 153 -11.29 2.48 -16.67
C GLY A 153 -10.04 2.30 -15.83
N ILE A 154 -9.56 3.34 -15.14
CA ILE A 154 -8.44 3.31 -14.21
C ILE A 154 -8.98 3.47 -12.79
N TYR A 155 -8.86 2.42 -11.99
CA TYR A 155 -9.31 2.42 -10.59
C TYR A 155 -8.15 2.72 -9.65
N LEU A 156 -8.14 3.92 -9.09
CA LEU A 156 -7.21 4.36 -8.05
C LEU A 156 -7.79 4.11 -6.66
N ALA A 157 -7.02 4.33 -5.61
CA ALA A 157 -7.55 4.36 -4.25
C ALA A 157 -8.61 5.48 -4.12
N PRO A 158 -9.79 5.19 -3.52
CA PRO A 158 -10.92 6.13 -3.52
C PRO A 158 -10.80 7.27 -2.50
N SER A 159 -9.65 7.45 -1.90
CA SER A 159 -9.38 8.49 -0.90
C SER A 159 -8.05 9.17 -1.17
N ALA A 160 -8.03 10.51 -1.08
CA ALA A 160 -6.82 11.32 -1.18
C ALA A 160 -5.77 11.01 -0.09
N TYR A 161 -6.14 10.23 0.92
CA TYR A 161 -5.29 9.87 2.06
C TYR A 161 -4.75 8.44 1.99
N GLU A 162 -5.09 7.71 0.94
CA GLU A 162 -4.65 6.33 0.74
C GLU A 162 -3.49 6.25 -0.25
N ALA A 163 -2.58 5.34 0.01
CA ALA A 163 -1.53 4.99 -0.93
C ALA A 163 -2.07 4.01 -1.99
N GLY A 164 -1.61 4.18 -3.22
CA GLY A 164 -1.77 3.19 -4.28
C GLY A 164 -0.60 2.21 -4.30
N PHE A 165 -0.81 1.08 -4.97
CA PHE A 165 0.22 0.05 -5.12
C PHE A 165 0.25 -0.45 -6.56
N VAL A 166 1.45 -0.52 -7.13
CA VAL A 166 1.67 -1.27 -8.35
C VAL A 166 1.95 -2.74 -8.01
N SER A 167 1.65 -3.63 -8.93
CA SER A 167 1.96 -5.05 -8.79
C SER A 167 2.84 -5.52 -9.95
N ALA A 168 3.42 -6.71 -9.81
CA ALA A 168 4.21 -7.32 -10.88
C ALA A 168 3.37 -7.69 -12.12
N ALA A 169 2.04 -7.64 -12.04
CA ALA A 169 1.14 -7.86 -13.16
C ALA A 169 0.92 -6.62 -14.03
N HIS A 170 1.23 -5.42 -13.54
CA HIS A 170 1.13 -4.21 -14.35
C HIS A 170 2.24 -4.19 -15.40
N SER A 171 1.83 -4.14 -16.66
CA SER A 171 2.71 -4.02 -17.81
C SER A 171 3.08 -2.55 -18.08
N ALA A 172 4.07 -2.33 -18.96
CA ALA A 172 4.39 -0.98 -19.43
C ALA A 172 3.20 -0.33 -20.15
N ALA A 173 2.40 -1.13 -20.87
CA ALA A 173 1.20 -0.64 -21.54
C ALA A 173 0.11 -0.18 -20.56
N ASP A 174 -0.02 -0.84 -19.39
CA ASP A 174 -0.95 -0.40 -18.35
C ASP A 174 -0.52 0.93 -17.76
N ILE A 175 0.77 1.12 -17.53
CA ILE A 175 1.33 2.39 -17.05
C ILE A 175 1.12 3.51 -18.08
N GLU A 176 1.43 3.25 -19.35
CA GLU A 176 1.23 4.20 -20.44
C GLU A 176 -0.26 4.59 -20.58
N LYS A 177 -1.16 3.60 -20.56
CA LYS A 177 -2.60 3.85 -20.56
C LYS A 177 -3.03 4.76 -19.41
N THR A 178 -2.53 4.50 -18.20
CA THR A 178 -2.83 5.28 -17.00
C THR A 178 -2.34 6.73 -17.13
N VAL A 179 -1.11 6.93 -17.58
CA VAL A 179 -0.53 8.26 -17.79
C VAL A 179 -1.27 9.02 -18.89
N ASN A 180 -1.62 8.37 -20.00
CA ASN A 180 -2.36 8.98 -21.11
C ASN A 180 -3.77 9.40 -20.68
N ALA A 181 -4.45 8.59 -19.87
CA ALA A 181 -5.75 8.95 -19.28
C ALA A 181 -5.61 10.17 -18.36
N ALA A 182 -4.61 10.16 -17.48
CA ALA A 182 -4.35 11.31 -16.60
C ALA A 182 -4.04 12.61 -17.38
N ALA A 183 -3.26 12.52 -18.45
CA ALA A 183 -2.93 13.68 -19.29
C ALA A 183 -4.18 14.32 -19.90
N LYS A 184 -5.12 13.53 -20.43
CA LYS A 184 -6.40 14.03 -20.94
C LYS A 184 -7.21 14.74 -19.86
N ILE A 185 -7.22 14.18 -18.64
CA ILE A 185 -7.97 14.71 -17.52
C ILE A 185 -7.34 16.01 -17.02
N PHE A 186 -6.00 16.07 -16.89
CA PHE A 186 -5.30 17.28 -16.49
C PHE A 186 -5.54 18.45 -17.46
N ALA A 187 -5.76 18.17 -18.76
CA ALA A 187 -6.11 19.20 -19.73
C ALA A 187 -7.46 19.88 -19.46
N THR A 188 -8.30 19.32 -18.58
CA THR A 188 -9.66 19.83 -18.27
C THR A 188 -9.83 20.24 -16.82
N LEU A 189 -8.81 20.06 -15.98
CA LEU A 189 -8.79 20.45 -14.56
C LEU A 189 -8.25 21.88 -14.36
#